data_2dcf1376959c524a5dae19e13e509946
#
_entry.id   2dcf1376959c524a5dae19e13e509946
#
_cell.length_a   1.000
_cell.length_b   1.000
_cell.length_c   1.000
_cell.angle_alpha   90.00
_cell.angle_beta   90.00
_cell.angle_gamma   90.00
#
_symmetry.space_group_name_H-M   'P 1'
#
loop_
_entity.id
_entity.type
_entity.pdbx_description
1 polymer ?
#
loop_
_entity_poly.entity_id
_entity_poly.type
_entity_poly.pdbx_seq_one_letter_code
_entity_poly.pdbx_strand_id
1 'polypeptide(L)'
;MPFEKKEMELKSAQKQQDNVHDEIKRKEAERDALQKVIKFLEDEIDSLKPKAEEQAIKNINKKLRGAVSWQLDYYEEDNQSGYYWVSQKCQNGSIVHRGVKELSTGEKNIIALLYFLEKLEENTSKKVTNRKRMSKIILFDDPMNSNDAGMQYLIITELQKLYRGKMPHRYDPQKDYIVIMTHNVHFYLNVPPMGSYKDTNQKTKYDKNNFYYISQGCFHKISNEKQDFKTNYDALWSELQDLCENKLTNSMLNSMRRIIETYISFNGIKQDDFYQDDEQYLKLFNVNSHSAIDDLSTEAFDETPEELVNSFHQIFKDNDAEDHFRLHWQEYKADRV
;
A
#
# COMPACT_ATOMS: atom_id res chain seq x y z
N MET A 1 -60.07 43.82 -43.13
CA MET A 1 -60.21 42.81 -42.08
C MET A 1 -59.17 41.68 -42.06
N PRO A 2 -58.85 40.90 -43.09
CA PRO A 2 -57.77 39.87 -42.96
C PRO A 2 -56.38 40.47 -43.01
N PHE A 3 -56.17 41.66 -43.57
CA PHE A 3 -54.87 42.32 -43.66
C PHE A 3 -54.41 42.92 -42.33
N GLU A 4 -55.28 43.56 -41.60
CA GLU A 4 -54.99 44.17 -40.28
C GLU A 4 -54.62 43.14 -39.23
N LYS A 5 -55.23 41.91 -39.29
CA LYS A 5 -54.94 40.86 -38.40
C LYS A 5 -53.49 40.30 -38.61
N LYS A 6 -53.09 40.14 -39.87
CA LYS A 6 -51.73 39.76 -40.22
C LYS A 6 -50.66 40.80 -39.87
N GLU A 7 -51.00 42.07 -40.01
CA GLU A 7 -50.11 43.18 -39.61
C GLU A 7 -49.90 43.23 -38.06
N MET A 8 -50.94 42.95 -37.27
CA MET A 8 -50.81 42.81 -35.82
C MET A 8 -50.00 41.58 -35.41
N GLU A 9 -50.19 40.45 -36.10
CA GLU A 9 -49.42 39.25 -35.87
C GLU A 9 -47.92 39.47 -36.21
N LEU A 10 -47.62 40.18 -37.31
CA LEU A 10 -46.24 40.52 -37.70
C LEU A 10 -45.56 41.44 -36.68
N LYS A 11 -46.29 42.49 -36.22
CA LYS A 11 -45.76 43.39 -35.17
C LYS A 11 -45.52 42.70 -33.83
N SER A 12 -46.38 41.74 -33.46
CA SER A 12 -46.20 40.93 -32.27
C SER A 12 -45.00 39.98 -32.38
N ALA A 13 -44.79 39.34 -33.52
CA ALA A 13 -43.68 38.50 -33.82
C ALA A 13 -42.33 39.25 -33.83
N GLN A 14 -42.31 40.43 -34.41
CA GLN A 14 -41.14 41.32 -34.36
C GLN A 14 -40.78 41.73 -32.94
N LYS A 15 -41.77 42.11 -32.11
CA LYS A 15 -41.55 42.44 -30.71
C LYS A 15 -41.04 41.26 -29.88
N GLN A 16 -41.49 40.03 -30.19
CA GLN A 16 -40.93 38.81 -29.56
C GLN A 16 -39.51 38.57 -30.01
N GLN A 17 -39.18 38.77 -31.30
CA GLN A 17 -37.82 38.62 -31.81
C GLN A 17 -36.86 39.61 -31.15
N ASP A 18 -37.26 40.89 -31.02
CA ASP A 18 -36.46 41.92 -30.34
C ASP A 18 -36.20 41.56 -28.85
N ASN A 19 -37.23 41.09 -28.15
CA ASN A 19 -37.08 40.66 -26.74
C ASN A 19 -36.10 39.47 -26.61
N VAL A 20 -36.19 38.48 -27.51
CA VAL A 20 -35.27 37.34 -27.51
C VAL A 20 -33.86 37.80 -27.84
N HIS A 21 -33.70 38.74 -28.80
CA HIS A 21 -32.40 39.29 -29.15
C HIS A 21 -31.72 40.00 -27.96
N ASP A 22 -32.49 40.80 -27.23
CA ASP A 22 -32.01 41.52 -26.04
C ASP A 22 -31.68 40.53 -24.91
N GLU A 23 -32.43 39.45 -24.76
CA GLU A 23 -32.13 38.42 -23.77
C GLU A 23 -30.84 37.65 -24.15
N ILE A 24 -30.63 37.34 -25.43
CA ILE A 24 -29.39 36.75 -25.92
C ILE A 24 -28.19 37.64 -25.61
N LYS A 25 -28.27 38.94 -25.95
CA LYS A 25 -27.20 39.89 -25.66
C LYS A 25 -26.87 39.97 -24.17
N ARG A 26 -27.90 39.93 -23.31
CA ARG A 26 -27.70 39.95 -21.85
C ARG A 26 -27.01 38.67 -21.38
N LYS A 27 -27.42 37.53 -21.91
CA LYS A 27 -26.79 36.25 -21.57
C LYS A 27 -25.36 36.12 -22.09
N GLU A 28 -25.06 36.66 -23.27
CA GLU A 28 -23.71 36.74 -23.80
C GLU A 28 -22.80 37.60 -22.91
N ALA A 29 -23.29 38.78 -22.48
CA ALA A 29 -22.55 39.65 -21.55
C ALA A 29 -22.28 38.96 -20.18
N GLU A 30 -23.28 38.25 -19.65
CA GLU A 30 -23.16 37.45 -18.42
C GLU A 30 -22.12 36.32 -18.56
N ARG A 31 -22.15 35.59 -19.70
CA ARG A 31 -21.16 34.55 -20.03
C ARG A 31 -19.76 35.13 -20.10
N ASP A 32 -19.57 36.24 -20.78
CA ASP A 32 -18.26 36.88 -20.95
C ASP A 32 -17.70 37.42 -19.61
N ALA A 33 -18.58 37.89 -18.75
CA ALA A 33 -18.20 38.29 -17.38
C ALA A 33 -17.76 37.09 -16.54
N LEU A 34 -18.49 35.96 -16.62
CA LEU A 34 -18.13 34.69 -15.94
C LEU A 34 -16.83 34.14 -16.47
N GLN A 35 -16.57 34.17 -17.78
CA GLN A 35 -15.30 33.73 -18.37
C GLN A 35 -14.11 34.53 -17.84
N LYS A 36 -14.25 35.84 -17.65
CA LYS A 36 -13.20 36.70 -17.04
C LYS A 36 -12.92 36.27 -15.58
N VAL A 37 -13.97 35.99 -14.82
CA VAL A 37 -13.83 35.52 -13.43
C VAL A 37 -13.15 34.13 -13.39
N ILE A 38 -13.53 33.21 -14.27
CA ILE A 38 -12.90 31.92 -14.37
C ILE A 38 -11.41 32.06 -14.66
N LYS A 39 -11.05 32.84 -15.68
CA LYS A 39 -9.64 33.07 -16.02
C LYS A 39 -8.85 33.69 -14.87
N PHE A 40 -9.42 34.70 -14.17
CA PHE A 40 -8.79 35.29 -12.99
C PHE A 40 -8.54 34.24 -11.89
N LEU A 41 -9.53 33.37 -11.63
CA LEU A 41 -9.38 32.30 -10.63
C LEU A 41 -8.36 31.22 -11.06
N GLU A 42 -8.29 30.90 -12.35
CA GLU A 42 -7.29 30.00 -12.91
C GLU A 42 -5.87 30.59 -12.74
N ASP A 43 -5.67 31.85 -13.08
CA ASP A 43 -4.40 32.56 -12.89
C ASP A 43 -4.01 32.63 -11.39
N GLU A 44 -4.97 32.86 -10.48
CA GLU A 44 -4.74 32.84 -9.03
C GLU A 44 -4.34 31.42 -8.53
N ILE A 45 -5.04 30.39 -9.00
CA ILE A 45 -4.71 29.00 -8.70
C ILE A 45 -3.29 28.66 -9.18
N ASP A 46 -2.95 29.03 -10.41
CA ASP A 46 -1.63 28.75 -10.97
C ASP A 46 -0.51 29.49 -10.23
N SER A 47 -0.76 30.70 -9.75
CA SER A 47 0.19 31.43 -8.90
C SER A 47 0.41 30.82 -7.51
N LEU A 48 -0.55 30.04 -7.01
CA LEU A 48 -0.48 29.39 -5.70
C LEU A 48 0.12 27.98 -5.77
N LYS A 49 0.09 27.29 -6.93
CA LYS A 49 0.60 25.93 -7.11
C LYS A 49 2.08 25.78 -6.70
N PRO A 50 3.01 26.64 -7.13
CA PRO A 50 4.43 26.49 -6.76
C PRO A 50 4.65 26.55 -5.26
N LYS A 51 3.94 27.43 -4.55
CA LYS A 51 4.05 27.54 -3.08
C LYS A 51 3.50 26.33 -2.35
N ALA A 52 2.44 25.72 -2.86
CA ALA A 52 1.87 24.49 -2.29
C ALA A 52 2.82 23.30 -2.50
N GLU A 53 3.43 23.19 -3.66
CA GLU A 53 4.40 22.14 -3.97
C GLU A 53 5.69 22.29 -3.14
N GLU A 54 6.24 23.50 -3.01
CA GLU A 54 7.37 23.78 -2.14
C GLU A 54 7.08 23.42 -0.68
N GLN A 55 5.87 23.73 -0.20
CA GLN A 55 5.46 23.36 1.15
C GLN A 55 5.32 21.85 1.32
N ALA A 56 4.78 21.15 0.33
CA ALA A 56 4.69 19.68 0.33
C ALA A 56 6.09 19.05 0.39
N ILE A 57 7.05 19.53 -0.40
CA ILE A 57 8.44 19.08 -0.36
C ILE A 57 9.07 19.31 1.02
N LYS A 58 8.87 20.47 1.63
CA LYS A 58 9.36 20.73 3.01
C LYS A 58 8.77 19.74 4.01
N ASN A 59 7.49 19.44 3.90
CA ASN A 59 6.83 18.47 4.77
C ASN A 59 7.36 17.05 4.55
N ILE A 60 7.56 16.65 3.30
CA ILE A 60 8.12 15.35 2.93
C ILE A 60 9.55 15.22 3.47
N ASN A 61 10.40 16.21 3.26
CA ASN A 61 11.77 16.21 3.77
C ASN A 61 11.84 16.08 5.29
N LYS A 62 10.91 16.70 6.00
CA LYS A 62 10.81 16.54 7.46
C LYS A 62 10.54 15.08 7.86
N LYS A 63 9.78 14.34 7.06
CA LYS A 63 9.47 12.93 7.30
C LYS A 63 10.63 12.01 6.88
N LEU A 64 11.30 12.34 5.77
CA LEU A 64 12.45 11.60 5.27
C LEU A 64 13.67 11.69 6.19
N ARG A 65 13.77 12.76 6.99
CA ARG A 65 14.91 12.99 7.89
C ARG A 65 15.09 11.84 8.86
N GLY A 66 16.26 11.21 8.82
CA GLY A 66 16.62 10.06 9.66
C GLY A 66 16.21 8.69 9.09
N ALA A 67 15.41 8.64 8.04
CA ALA A 67 15.08 7.39 7.35
C ALA A 67 15.94 7.17 6.11
N VAL A 68 16.37 8.26 5.44
CA VAL A 68 17.19 8.21 4.24
C VAL A 68 18.30 9.25 4.31
N SER A 69 19.35 9.09 3.47
CA SER A 69 20.50 9.99 3.37
C SER A 69 20.36 11.09 2.31
N TRP A 70 19.19 11.21 1.72
CA TRP A 70 18.87 12.16 0.65
C TRP A 70 17.63 12.98 1.00
N GLN A 71 17.40 14.05 0.25
CA GLN A 71 16.22 14.93 0.37
C GLN A 71 15.69 15.33 -1.00
N LEU A 72 14.51 15.92 -1.03
CA LEU A 72 13.93 16.53 -2.21
C LEU A 72 14.27 18.03 -2.21
N ASP A 73 14.78 18.55 -3.32
CA ASP A 73 14.95 19.97 -3.53
C ASP A 73 14.01 20.44 -4.64
N TYR A 74 13.32 21.55 -4.38
CA TYR A 74 12.40 22.15 -5.35
C TYR A 74 13.24 22.89 -6.41
N TYR A 75 12.88 22.69 -7.65
CA TYR A 75 13.47 23.35 -8.79
C TYR A 75 12.39 23.99 -9.67
N GLU A 76 12.53 25.25 -9.96
CA GLU A 76 11.64 26.01 -10.82
C GLU A 76 12.42 26.43 -12.07
N GLU A 77 11.98 25.95 -13.24
CA GLU A 77 12.54 26.36 -14.53
C GLU A 77 11.61 27.42 -15.14
N ASP A 78 12.20 28.43 -15.77
CA ASP A 78 11.47 29.58 -16.33
C ASP A 78 10.18 29.15 -17.08
N ASN A 79 9.02 29.52 -16.54
CA ASN A 79 7.67 29.28 -17.08
C ASN A 79 7.16 27.81 -17.16
N GLN A 80 7.77 26.85 -16.47
CA GLN A 80 7.22 25.51 -16.31
C GLN A 80 6.89 25.21 -14.86
N SER A 81 5.84 24.40 -14.64
CA SER A 81 5.49 23.91 -13.31
C SER A 81 6.71 23.27 -12.64
N GLY A 82 6.96 23.67 -11.38
CA GLY A 82 8.15 23.27 -10.64
C GLY A 82 8.36 21.76 -10.56
N TYR A 83 9.62 21.39 -10.64
CA TYR A 83 10.09 20.01 -10.50
C TYR A 83 10.81 19.84 -9.17
N TYR A 84 11.11 18.59 -8.82
CA TYR A 84 11.99 18.29 -7.70
C TYR A 84 13.12 17.37 -8.14
N TRP A 85 14.29 17.58 -7.50
CA TRP A 85 15.44 16.69 -7.61
C TRP A 85 15.57 15.90 -6.31
N VAL A 86 16.17 14.73 -6.41
CA VAL A 86 16.68 14.07 -5.22
C VAL A 86 18.13 14.49 -5.03
N SER A 87 18.42 15.14 -3.92
CA SER A 87 19.75 15.65 -3.57
C SER A 87 20.36 14.80 -2.47
N GLN A 88 21.59 14.38 -2.67
CA GLN A 88 22.37 13.61 -1.71
C GLN A 88 23.70 14.29 -1.43
N LYS A 89 24.03 14.48 -0.14
CA LYS A 89 25.29 15.01 0.28
C LYS A 89 26.33 13.87 0.35
N CYS A 90 27.40 14.00 -0.46
CA CYS A 90 28.50 13.05 -0.46
C CYS A 90 29.44 13.27 0.73
N GLN A 91 30.28 12.28 1.04
CA GLN A 91 31.26 12.35 2.13
C GLN A 91 32.28 13.52 1.97
N ASN A 92 32.59 13.89 0.74
CA ASN A 92 33.47 15.04 0.41
C ASN A 92 32.76 16.40 0.54
N GLY A 93 31.49 16.43 0.96
CA GLY A 93 30.70 17.65 1.12
C GLY A 93 29.99 18.14 -0.16
N SER A 94 30.25 17.54 -1.33
CA SER A 94 29.57 17.88 -2.57
C SER A 94 28.09 17.38 -2.53
N ILE A 95 27.22 18.11 -3.23
CA ILE A 95 25.82 17.71 -3.41
C ILE A 95 25.68 17.13 -4.82
N VAL A 96 25.12 15.93 -4.90
CA VAL A 96 24.77 15.29 -6.17
C VAL A 96 23.26 15.34 -6.33
N HIS A 97 22.79 15.78 -7.50
CA HIS A 97 21.40 15.78 -7.88
C HIS A 97 21.11 14.57 -8.75
N ARG A 98 20.06 13.83 -8.40
CA ARG A 98 19.60 12.64 -9.14
C ARG A 98 18.22 12.88 -9.71
N GLY A 99 18.06 12.57 -10.99
CA GLY A 99 16.77 12.61 -11.68
C GLY A 99 15.91 11.37 -11.35
N VAL A 100 14.62 11.44 -11.68
CA VAL A 100 13.64 10.35 -11.41
C VAL A 100 14.08 9.01 -12.02
N LYS A 101 14.80 9.01 -13.16
CA LYS A 101 15.26 7.78 -13.81
C LYS A 101 16.35 7.06 -13.02
N GLU A 102 17.09 7.79 -12.19
CA GLU A 102 18.22 7.29 -11.41
C GLU A 102 17.82 6.80 -10.01
N LEU A 103 16.52 6.96 -9.66
CA LEU A 103 15.99 6.50 -8.41
C LEU A 103 15.65 5.02 -8.46
N SER A 104 15.93 4.31 -7.37
CA SER A 104 15.47 2.95 -7.15
C SER A 104 13.93 2.87 -7.07
N THR A 105 13.37 1.69 -7.24
CA THR A 105 11.93 1.46 -7.08
C THR A 105 11.46 1.85 -5.68
N GLY A 106 12.22 1.51 -4.63
CA GLY A 106 11.90 1.87 -3.25
C GLY A 106 11.87 3.38 -3.02
N GLU A 107 12.87 4.13 -3.55
CA GLU A 107 12.89 5.59 -3.47
C GLU A 107 11.69 6.22 -4.18
N LYS A 108 11.32 5.72 -5.35
CA LYS A 108 10.12 6.19 -6.07
C LYS A 108 8.84 5.93 -5.27
N ASN A 109 8.71 4.73 -4.70
CA ASN A 109 7.54 4.34 -3.93
C ASN A 109 7.36 5.21 -2.68
N ILE A 110 8.44 5.46 -1.91
CA ILE A 110 8.34 6.29 -0.71
C ILE A 110 8.00 7.75 -1.04
N ILE A 111 8.60 8.31 -2.09
CA ILE A 111 8.29 9.66 -2.55
C ILE A 111 6.83 9.76 -2.97
N ALA A 112 6.35 8.81 -3.79
CA ALA A 112 4.97 8.77 -4.25
C ALA A 112 3.98 8.63 -3.09
N LEU A 113 4.26 7.75 -2.12
CA LEU A 113 3.43 7.58 -0.93
C LEU A 113 3.35 8.86 -0.10
N LEU A 114 4.50 9.48 0.22
CA LEU A 114 4.53 10.68 1.02
C LEU A 114 3.83 11.85 0.32
N TYR A 115 4.02 12.00 -0.98
CA TYR A 115 3.32 13.00 -1.79
C TYR A 115 1.80 12.75 -1.81
N PHE A 116 1.38 11.50 -2.00
CA PHE A 116 -0.04 11.12 -1.91
C PHE A 116 -0.65 11.49 -0.55
N LEU A 117 0.06 11.24 0.55
CA LEU A 117 -0.40 11.60 1.89
C LEU A 117 -0.52 13.13 2.08
N GLU A 118 0.37 13.93 1.47
CA GLU A 118 0.24 15.40 1.47
C GLU A 118 -1.00 15.84 0.67
N LYS A 119 -1.26 15.23 -0.50
CA LYS A 119 -2.45 15.53 -1.31
C LYS A 119 -3.77 15.16 -0.64
N LEU A 120 -3.79 14.16 0.25
CA LEU A 120 -4.98 13.87 1.06
C LEU A 120 -5.36 15.04 1.98
N GLU A 121 -4.39 15.83 2.44
CA GLU A 121 -4.61 16.99 3.30
C GLU A 121 -5.15 18.19 2.51
N GLU A 122 -4.64 18.44 1.31
CA GLU A 122 -5.09 19.56 0.45
C GLU A 122 -6.59 19.48 0.14
N ASN A 123 -7.10 18.29 -0.15
CA ASN A 123 -8.51 18.08 -0.47
C ASN A 123 -9.48 18.32 0.70
N THR A 124 -8.95 18.54 1.90
CA THR A 124 -9.75 18.79 3.12
C THR A 124 -9.59 20.20 3.64
N SER A 125 -8.76 21.04 3.00
CA SER A 125 -8.49 22.38 3.49
C SER A 125 -9.70 23.31 3.42
N LYS A 126 -9.86 24.02 4.45
CA LYS A 126 -10.80 24.94 5.08
C LYS A 126 -11.72 25.83 4.23
N LYS A 127 -11.67 25.87 2.91
CA LYS A 127 -12.47 26.78 2.09
C LYS A 127 -13.82 26.21 1.60
N VAL A 128 -14.15 24.98 1.94
CA VAL A 128 -15.45 24.38 1.57
C VAL A 128 -16.36 24.31 2.79
N THR A 129 -16.70 25.44 3.34
CA THR A 129 -17.48 25.58 4.57
C THR A 129 -18.94 25.16 4.43
N ASN A 130 -19.45 24.84 3.25
CA ASN A 130 -20.88 24.49 3.05
C ASN A 130 -21.17 23.31 2.13
N ARG A 131 -20.17 22.57 1.64
CA ARG A 131 -20.44 21.31 0.92
C ARG A 131 -20.32 20.14 1.91
N LYS A 132 -21.36 19.30 1.96
CA LYS A 132 -21.31 18.01 2.64
C LYS A 132 -20.06 17.28 2.17
N ARG A 133 -19.05 17.10 3.05
CA ARG A 133 -17.83 16.36 2.74
C ARG A 133 -18.22 14.95 2.32
N MET A 134 -17.84 14.55 1.12
CA MET A 134 -18.04 13.20 0.62
C MET A 134 -17.10 12.23 1.35
N SER A 135 -17.55 11.00 1.56
CA SER A 135 -16.71 9.92 2.09
C SER A 135 -15.59 9.60 1.10
N LYS A 136 -14.41 9.33 1.63
CA LYS A 136 -13.25 8.90 0.84
C LYS A 136 -13.01 7.41 1.07
N ILE A 137 -12.59 6.72 0.01
CA ILE A 137 -12.02 5.38 0.08
C ILE A 137 -10.54 5.53 -0.28
N ILE A 138 -9.66 5.21 0.66
CA ILE A 138 -8.21 5.28 0.50
C ILE A 138 -7.71 3.85 0.39
N LEU A 139 -7.14 3.52 -0.76
CA LEU A 139 -6.64 2.19 -1.06
C LEU A 139 -5.11 2.22 -1.14
N PHE A 140 -4.46 1.35 -0.38
CA PHE A 140 -3.04 1.06 -0.48
C PHE A 140 -2.87 -0.37 -0.96
N ASP A 141 -2.23 -0.52 -2.12
CA ASP A 141 -1.91 -1.82 -2.72
C ASP A 141 -0.41 -2.04 -2.59
N ASP A 142 -0.03 -2.94 -1.69
CA ASP A 142 1.33 -3.34 -1.39
C ASP A 142 2.34 -2.18 -1.24
N PRO A 143 2.07 -1.24 -0.32
CA PRO A 143 2.80 0.02 -0.26
C PRO A 143 4.26 -0.13 0.20
N MET A 144 4.68 -1.32 0.64
CA MET A 144 6.01 -1.59 1.18
C MET A 144 6.88 -2.43 0.23
N ASN A 145 6.61 -2.42 -1.06
CA ASN A 145 7.38 -3.22 -2.02
C ASN A 145 8.76 -2.58 -2.30
N SER A 146 9.83 -3.40 -2.28
CA SER A 146 11.20 -3.01 -2.67
C SER A 146 11.86 -1.90 -1.83
N ASN A 147 11.46 -1.73 -0.58
CA ASN A 147 12.02 -0.72 0.32
C ASN A 147 13.05 -1.32 1.29
N ASP A 148 14.09 -0.57 1.64
CA ASP A 148 14.99 -0.90 2.74
C ASP A 148 14.32 -0.77 4.11
N ALA A 149 14.97 -1.26 5.17
CA ALA A 149 14.41 -1.28 6.52
C ALA A 149 14.03 0.11 7.05
N GLY A 150 14.81 1.15 6.73
CA GLY A 150 14.52 2.52 7.14
C GLY A 150 13.26 3.07 6.47
N MET A 151 13.12 2.84 5.18
CA MET A 151 11.92 3.23 4.41
C MET A 151 10.69 2.44 4.85
N GLN A 152 10.83 1.12 5.13
CA GLN A 152 9.75 0.29 5.63
C GLN A 152 9.18 0.83 6.93
N TYR A 153 10.05 1.17 7.88
CA TYR A 153 9.65 1.77 9.16
C TYR A 153 8.93 3.11 8.97
N LEU A 154 9.42 3.95 8.06
CA LEU A 154 8.79 5.23 7.73
C LEU A 154 7.37 5.03 7.17
N ILE A 155 7.20 4.09 6.21
CA ILE A 155 5.90 3.77 5.61
C ILE A 155 4.90 3.33 6.70
N ILE A 156 5.29 2.36 7.53
CA ILE A 156 4.45 1.87 8.63
C ILE A 156 4.04 3.02 9.55
N THR A 157 5.01 3.86 9.94
CA THR A 157 4.78 4.98 10.86
C THR A 157 3.82 6.02 10.27
N GLU A 158 3.98 6.39 8.99
CA GLU A 158 3.13 7.39 8.34
C GLU A 158 1.70 6.86 8.13
N LEU A 159 1.53 5.59 7.77
CA LEU A 159 0.22 4.96 7.67
C LEU A 159 -0.45 4.85 9.05
N GLN A 160 0.30 4.48 10.08
CA GLN A 160 -0.24 4.46 11.45
C GLN A 160 -0.69 5.84 11.91
N LYS A 161 0.03 6.92 11.58
CA LYS A 161 -0.39 8.30 11.90
C LYS A 161 -1.70 8.66 11.22
N LEU A 162 -1.95 8.15 10.02
CA LEU A 162 -3.16 8.46 9.25
C LEU A 162 -4.41 8.04 10.03
N TYR A 163 -4.47 6.82 10.57
CA TYR A 163 -5.68 6.32 11.25
C TYR A 163 -5.66 6.44 12.77
N ARG A 164 -4.56 6.87 13.40
CA ARG A 164 -4.53 7.18 14.85
C ARG A 164 -5.23 8.48 15.25
N GLY A 165 -5.90 9.13 14.32
CA GLY A 165 -6.68 10.35 14.59
C GLY A 165 -5.85 11.60 14.90
N LYS A 166 -4.51 11.54 14.77
CA LYS A 166 -3.65 12.72 14.95
C LYS A 166 -3.67 13.68 13.76
N MET A 167 -4.33 13.30 12.69
CA MET A 167 -4.46 14.08 11.44
C MET A 167 -5.90 14.07 10.93
N PRO A 168 -6.85 14.71 11.64
CA PRO A 168 -8.29 14.67 11.31
C PRO A 168 -8.61 15.26 9.95
N HIS A 169 -7.69 16.05 9.36
CA HIS A 169 -7.86 16.63 8.04
C HIS A 169 -7.60 15.62 6.90
N ARG A 170 -6.85 14.54 7.15
CA ARG A 170 -6.52 13.52 6.14
C ARG A 170 -7.50 12.37 6.13
N TYR A 171 -7.90 11.93 7.30
CA TYR A 171 -8.77 10.77 7.49
C TYR A 171 -9.75 11.01 8.65
N ASP A 172 -11.02 10.74 8.39
CA ASP A 172 -12.10 10.80 9.38
C ASP A 172 -12.67 9.37 9.55
N PRO A 173 -12.39 8.69 10.66
CA PRO A 173 -12.80 7.30 10.85
C PRO A 173 -14.32 7.08 10.87
N GLN A 174 -15.11 8.15 10.99
CA GLN A 174 -16.57 8.06 10.95
C GLN A 174 -17.14 8.16 9.52
N LYS A 175 -16.33 8.61 8.55
CA LYS A 175 -16.79 8.87 7.19
C LYS A 175 -15.94 8.23 6.11
N ASP A 176 -14.65 8.07 6.36
CA ASP A 176 -13.69 7.58 5.38
C ASP A 176 -13.38 6.10 5.62
N TYR A 177 -12.96 5.43 4.56
CA TYR A 177 -12.54 4.04 4.60
C TYR A 177 -11.09 3.92 4.15
N ILE A 178 -10.32 3.07 4.86
CA ILE A 178 -8.96 2.70 4.46
C ILE A 178 -8.95 1.20 4.18
N VAL A 179 -8.40 0.83 3.03
CA VAL A 179 -8.15 -0.56 2.66
C VAL A 179 -6.65 -0.68 2.39
N ILE A 180 -5.99 -1.61 3.07
CA ILE A 180 -4.58 -1.91 2.88
C ILE A 180 -4.47 -3.37 2.47
N MET A 181 -3.91 -3.60 1.29
CA MET A 181 -3.60 -4.93 0.77
C MET A 181 -2.09 -5.11 0.77
N THR A 182 -1.62 -6.29 1.16
CA THR A 182 -0.20 -6.61 1.14
C THR A 182 0.02 -8.12 1.12
N HIS A 183 1.10 -8.55 0.48
CA HIS A 183 1.65 -9.89 0.58
C HIS A 183 2.80 -9.96 1.62
N ASN A 184 3.21 -8.83 2.18
CA ASN A 184 4.33 -8.75 3.11
C ASN A 184 3.85 -8.95 4.55
N VAL A 185 4.19 -10.10 5.14
CA VAL A 185 3.78 -10.48 6.50
C VAL A 185 4.34 -9.51 7.55
N HIS A 186 5.60 -9.07 7.41
CA HIS A 186 6.18 -8.09 8.33
C HIS A 186 5.38 -6.78 8.35
N PHE A 187 4.97 -6.31 7.20
CA PHE A 187 4.12 -5.13 7.09
C PHE A 187 2.74 -5.37 7.71
N TYR A 188 2.11 -6.51 7.40
CA TYR A 188 0.83 -6.89 7.96
C TYR A 188 0.84 -6.93 9.50
N LEU A 189 1.89 -7.50 10.10
CA LEU A 189 2.03 -7.58 11.56
C LEU A 189 2.23 -6.21 12.24
N ASN A 190 2.84 -5.25 11.54
CA ASN A 190 3.23 -3.97 12.12
C ASN A 190 2.33 -2.79 11.76
N VAL A 191 1.60 -2.83 10.63
CA VAL A 191 0.79 -1.70 10.18
C VAL A 191 -0.54 -1.53 10.91
N PRO A 192 -1.22 -2.59 11.42
CA PRO A 192 -2.52 -2.43 12.08
C PRO A 192 -2.48 -1.44 13.23
N PRO A 193 -3.63 -0.84 13.59
CA PRO A 193 -3.72 0.02 14.75
C PRO A 193 -3.25 -0.73 16.00
N MET A 194 -2.15 -0.27 16.61
CA MET A 194 -1.73 -0.79 17.91
C MET A 194 -2.76 -0.37 18.95
N GLY A 195 -3.44 -1.32 19.52
CA GLY A 195 -4.31 -1.17 20.67
C GLY A 195 -4.14 -2.39 21.54
N SER A 196 -4.43 -2.28 22.85
CA SER A 196 -4.59 -3.46 23.69
C SER A 196 -5.55 -4.42 22.99
N TYR A 197 -5.26 -5.70 23.02
CA TYR A 197 -6.10 -6.73 22.41
C TYR A 197 -7.56 -6.64 22.88
N LYS A 198 -7.78 -6.07 24.08
CA LYS A 198 -9.12 -5.78 24.62
C LYS A 198 -9.20 -4.33 25.05
N ASP A 199 -10.25 -3.64 24.69
CA ASP A 199 -10.59 -2.33 25.21
C ASP A 199 -11.40 -2.44 26.53
N THR A 200 -11.83 -1.31 27.05
CA THR A 200 -12.70 -1.24 28.24
C THR A 200 -14.01 -2.01 28.08
N ASN A 201 -14.47 -2.22 26.84
CA ASN A 201 -15.69 -2.99 26.50
C ASN A 201 -15.36 -4.43 26.12
N GLN A 202 -14.15 -4.91 26.36
CA GLN A 202 -13.66 -6.24 26.00
C GLN A 202 -13.61 -6.53 24.48
N LYS A 203 -13.67 -5.49 23.63
CA LYS A 203 -13.57 -5.63 22.18
C LYS A 203 -12.11 -5.79 21.75
N THR A 204 -11.89 -6.77 20.90
CA THR A 204 -10.58 -7.07 20.30
C THR A 204 -10.33 -6.20 19.07
N LYS A 205 -9.11 -6.28 18.51
CA LYS A 205 -8.81 -5.64 17.22
C LYS A 205 -9.72 -6.13 16.09
N TYR A 206 -10.19 -7.37 16.16
CA TYR A 206 -11.06 -8.00 15.14
C TYR A 206 -12.52 -7.51 15.21
N ASP A 207 -12.93 -6.99 16.37
CA ASP A 207 -14.26 -6.37 16.51
C ASP A 207 -14.29 -4.94 16.00
N LYS A 208 -13.12 -4.29 15.98
CA LYS A 208 -12.97 -2.87 15.59
C LYS A 208 -12.63 -2.70 14.13
N ASN A 209 -11.93 -3.67 13.53
CA ASN A 209 -11.41 -3.61 12.16
C ASN A 209 -11.73 -4.92 11.43
N ASN A 210 -11.74 -4.84 10.12
CA ASN A 210 -11.93 -6.01 9.28
C ASN A 210 -10.56 -6.50 8.77
N PHE A 211 -10.23 -7.74 9.08
CA PHE A 211 -9.04 -8.42 8.61
C PHE A 211 -9.48 -9.59 7.72
N TYR A 212 -8.78 -9.72 6.60
CA TYR A 212 -9.03 -10.80 5.65
C TYR A 212 -7.69 -11.33 5.15
N TYR A 213 -7.63 -12.61 4.84
CA TYR A 213 -6.62 -13.16 3.96
C TYR A 213 -7.29 -13.66 2.67
N ILE A 214 -6.51 -13.71 1.59
CA ILE A 214 -6.97 -14.17 0.28
C ILE A 214 -6.28 -15.50 0.00
N SER A 215 -7.06 -16.56 -0.21
CA SER A 215 -6.59 -17.86 -0.63
C SER A 215 -7.52 -18.40 -1.72
N GLN A 216 -6.94 -18.99 -2.77
CA GLN A 216 -7.69 -19.55 -3.91
C GLN A 216 -8.70 -18.57 -4.53
N GLY A 217 -8.38 -17.26 -4.55
CA GLY A 217 -9.24 -16.21 -5.09
C GLY A 217 -10.43 -15.84 -4.20
N CYS A 218 -10.52 -16.39 -2.98
CA CYS A 218 -11.59 -16.10 -2.02
C CYS A 218 -11.09 -15.27 -0.84
N PHE A 219 -11.96 -14.40 -0.31
CA PHE A 219 -11.72 -13.64 0.90
C PHE A 219 -12.16 -14.42 2.13
N HIS A 220 -11.24 -14.64 3.05
CA HIS A 220 -11.50 -15.32 4.33
C HIS A 220 -11.35 -14.30 5.45
N LYS A 221 -12.43 -14.13 6.24
CA LYS A 221 -12.41 -13.18 7.36
C LYS A 221 -11.64 -13.76 8.54
N ILE A 222 -10.71 -12.98 9.08
CA ILE A 222 -9.99 -13.27 10.32
C ILE A 222 -10.80 -12.65 11.47
N SER A 223 -11.31 -13.49 12.36
CA SER A 223 -12.22 -13.07 13.43
C SER A 223 -11.64 -13.20 14.83
N ASN A 224 -10.53 -13.88 14.97
CA ASN A 224 -9.87 -14.11 16.26
C ASN A 224 -8.35 -14.35 16.09
N GLU A 225 -7.63 -14.42 17.21
CA GLU A 225 -6.18 -14.59 17.22
C GLU A 225 -5.69 -15.94 16.69
N LYS A 226 -6.52 -16.97 16.72
CA LYS A 226 -6.14 -18.30 16.22
C LYS A 226 -6.12 -18.35 14.70
N GLN A 227 -6.93 -17.49 14.06
CA GLN A 227 -7.01 -17.36 12.61
C GLN A 227 -6.01 -16.34 12.05
N ASP A 228 -5.25 -15.66 12.92
CA ASP A 228 -4.32 -14.59 12.56
C ASP A 228 -2.87 -15.01 12.76
N PHE A 229 -1.98 -14.46 11.98
CA PHE A 229 -0.54 -14.64 12.16
C PHE A 229 -0.07 -13.85 13.39
N LYS A 230 0.69 -14.49 14.25
CA LYS A 230 1.34 -13.85 15.40
C LYS A 230 2.77 -13.43 15.07
N THR A 231 3.42 -14.22 14.23
CA THR A 231 4.82 -14.04 13.85
C THR A 231 5.03 -14.30 12.37
N ASN A 232 6.18 -13.88 11.83
CA ASN A 232 6.60 -14.26 10.49
C ASN A 232 6.79 -15.79 10.38
N TYR A 233 7.14 -16.44 11.47
CA TYR A 233 7.33 -17.88 11.51
C TYR A 233 6.02 -18.64 11.34
N ASP A 234 4.95 -18.21 12.03
CA ASP A 234 3.60 -18.78 11.84
C ASP A 234 3.14 -18.64 10.39
N ALA A 235 3.47 -17.51 9.76
CA ALA A 235 3.12 -17.28 8.37
C ALA A 235 3.84 -18.24 7.40
N LEU A 236 5.10 -18.64 7.68
CA LEU A 236 5.81 -19.64 6.89
C LEU A 236 5.12 -21.01 6.96
N TRP A 237 4.67 -21.41 8.14
CA TRP A 237 3.92 -22.66 8.31
C TRP A 237 2.57 -22.62 7.57
N SER A 238 1.86 -21.49 7.62
CA SER A 238 0.62 -21.33 6.87
C SER A 238 0.86 -21.36 5.36
N GLU A 239 1.91 -20.69 4.87
CA GLU A 239 2.32 -20.73 3.47
C GLU A 239 2.61 -22.18 3.02
N LEU A 240 3.36 -22.93 3.83
CA LEU A 240 3.66 -24.33 3.52
C LEU A 240 2.39 -25.20 3.41
N GLN A 241 1.41 -24.98 4.29
CA GLN A 241 0.14 -25.70 4.22
C GLN A 241 -0.65 -25.36 2.95
N ASP A 242 -0.74 -24.08 2.61
CA ASP A 242 -1.40 -23.64 1.38
C ASP A 242 -0.73 -24.22 0.13
N LEU A 243 0.61 -24.27 0.10
CA LEU A 243 1.38 -24.86 -0.99
C LEU A 243 1.13 -26.37 -1.09
N CYS A 244 1.05 -27.09 0.04
CA CYS A 244 0.73 -28.52 0.09
C CYS A 244 -0.67 -28.79 -0.46
N GLU A 245 -1.68 -28.04 -0.03
CA GLU A 245 -3.05 -28.17 -0.50
C GLU A 245 -3.18 -27.90 -2.02
N ASN A 246 -2.39 -26.97 -2.53
CA ASN A 246 -2.36 -26.62 -3.97
C ASN A 246 -1.37 -27.46 -4.80
N LYS A 247 -0.68 -28.42 -4.18
CA LYS A 247 0.30 -29.32 -4.82
C LYS A 247 1.46 -28.59 -5.53
N LEU A 248 1.95 -27.53 -4.92
CA LEU A 248 3.05 -26.71 -5.44
C LEU A 248 4.40 -27.15 -4.84
N THR A 249 4.85 -28.37 -5.18
CA THR A 249 6.01 -29.05 -4.57
C THR A 249 7.29 -28.21 -4.56
N ASN A 250 7.66 -27.59 -5.69
CA ASN A 250 8.88 -26.78 -5.78
C ASN A 250 8.88 -25.59 -4.80
N SER A 251 7.72 -24.96 -4.60
CA SER A 251 7.58 -23.84 -3.66
C SER A 251 7.58 -24.31 -2.21
N MET A 252 7.08 -25.54 -1.94
CA MET A 252 7.11 -26.15 -0.61
C MET A 252 8.52 -26.29 -0.06
N LEU A 253 9.47 -26.74 -0.88
CA LEU A 253 10.88 -26.92 -0.46
C LEU A 253 11.50 -25.61 0.03
N ASN A 254 11.23 -24.50 -0.64
CA ASN A 254 11.71 -23.18 -0.20
C ASN A 254 11.11 -22.77 1.16
N SER A 255 9.81 -22.98 1.37
CA SER A 255 9.14 -22.66 2.64
C SER A 255 9.62 -23.58 3.76
N MET A 256 9.78 -24.89 3.50
CA MET A 256 10.35 -25.85 4.45
C MET A 256 11.77 -25.46 4.89
N ARG A 257 12.63 -25.10 3.94
CA ARG A 257 13.98 -24.61 4.24
C ARG A 257 13.95 -23.39 5.14
N ARG A 258 13.14 -22.37 4.82
CA ARG A 258 13.02 -21.14 5.62
C ARG A 258 12.53 -21.42 7.03
N ILE A 259 11.63 -22.39 7.20
CA ILE A 259 11.18 -22.86 8.51
C ILE A 259 12.34 -23.48 9.28
N ILE A 260 13.10 -24.41 8.68
CA ILE A 260 14.27 -25.03 9.31
C ILE A 260 15.30 -23.97 9.70
N GLU A 261 15.71 -23.11 8.77
CA GLU A 261 16.70 -22.03 9.01
C GLU A 261 16.28 -21.13 10.17
N THR A 262 15.00 -20.80 10.25
CA THR A 262 14.45 -19.97 11.34
C THR A 262 14.48 -20.73 12.66
N TYR A 263 14.08 -22.00 12.65
CA TYR A 263 14.06 -22.87 13.83
C TYR A 263 15.45 -23.09 14.42
N ILE A 264 16.42 -23.49 13.59
CA ILE A 264 17.80 -23.73 14.04
C ILE A 264 18.48 -22.45 14.53
N SER A 265 18.25 -21.33 13.82
CA SER A 265 18.78 -20.03 14.21
C SER A 265 18.25 -19.60 15.59
N PHE A 266 16.95 -19.76 15.82
CA PHE A 266 16.30 -19.38 17.08
C PHE A 266 16.78 -20.26 18.25
N ASN A 267 16.97 -21.56 18.01
CA ASN A 267 17.40 -22.51 19.05
C ASN A 267 18.92 -22.59 19.20
N GLY A 268 19.70 -21.89 18.37
CA GLY A 268 21.17 -21.93 18.41
C GLY A 268 21.75 -23.29 17.99
N ILE A 269 21.02 -24.05 17.15
CA ILE A 269 21.44 -25.35 16.64
C ILE A 269 22.30 -25.11 15.39
N LYS A 270 23.39 -25.86 15.24
CA LYS A 270 24.14 -25.82 13.98
C LYS A 270 23.40 -26.60 12.91
N GLN A 271 23.54 -26.13 11.66
CA GLN A 271 22.85 -26.72 10.53
C GLN A 271 23.24 -28.20 10.33
N ASP A 272 24.53 -28.53 10.40
CA ASP A 272 25.03 -29.88 10.25
C ASP A 272 24.49 -30.82 11.35
N ASP A 273 24.41 -30.30 12.60
CA ASP A 273 23.84 -31.06 13.71
C ASP A 273 22.34 -31.36 13.50
N PHE A 274 21.60 -30.43 12.94
CA PHE A 274 20.15 -30.58 12.68
C PHE A 274 19.87 -31.59 11.55
N TYR A 275 20.69 -31.57 10.52
CA TYR A 275 20.57 -32.53 9.42
C TYR A 275 21.24 -33.90 9.73
N GLN A 276 21.91 -34.04 10.89
CA GLN A 276 22.55 -35.27 11.38
C GLN A 276 23.49 -35.90 10.35
N ASP A 277 24.22 -35.10 9.56
CA ASP A 277 25.05 -35.50 8.45
C ASP A 277 24.31 -36.31 7.36
N ASP A 278 22.96 -36.27 7.34
CA ASP A 278 22.17 -36.92 6.31
C ASP A 278 22.20 -36.10 5.01
N GLU A 279 22.99 -36.60 4.05
CA GLU A 279 23.12 -35.94 2.76
C GLU A 279 21.79 -35.86 1.97
N GLN A 280 20.81 -36.73 2.23
CA GLN A 280 19.52 -36.72 1.53
C GLN A 280 18.68 -35.53 1.99
N TYR A 281 18.57 -35.32 3.29
CA TYR A 281 17.88 -34.16 3.84
C TYR A 281 18.58 -32.85 3.46
N LEU A 282 19.91 -32.83 3.49
CA LEU A 282 20.69 -31.66 3.14
C LEU A 282 20.52 -31.30 1.65
N LYS A 283 20.47 -32.27 0.77
CA LYS A 283 20.18 -32.09 -0.66
C LYS A 283 18.74 -31.68 -0.88
N LEU A 284 17.77 -32.32 -0.22
CA LEU A 284 16.35 -32.03 -0.39
C LEU A 284 15.99 -30.59 -0.01
N PHE A 285 16.47 -30.14 1.15
CA PHE A 285 16.08 -28.83 1.68
C PHE A 285 17.06 -27.69 1.37
N ASN A 286 18.32 -27.96 1.02
CA ASN A 286 19.35 -26.93 0.83
C ASN A 286 19.75 -26.69 -0.63
N VAL A 287 19.97 -27.75 -1.41
CA VAL A 287 20.55 -27.63 -2.76
C VAL A 287 19.54 -27.05 -3.76
N ASN A 288 18.29 -27.41 -3.64
CA ASN A 288 17.26 -27.02 -4.61
C ASN A 288 16.80 -25.56 -4.53
N SER A 289 17.25 -24.81 -3.54
CA SER A 289 16.91 -23.38 -3.42
C SER A 289 17.89 -22.46 -4.16
N HIS A 290 19.09 -22.93 -4.51
CA HIS A 290 20.10 -22.15 -5.23
C HIS A 290 20.20 -22.49 -6.72
N SER A 291 19.87 -23.73 -7.11
CA SER A 291 19.96 -24.18 -8.51
C SER A 291 18.77 -23.82 -9.38
N ALA A 292 17.67 -23.36 -8.81
CA ALA A 292 16.46 -23.01 -9.58
C ALA A 292 16.61 -21.78 -10.49
N ILE A 293 17.72 -21.05 -10.43
CA ILE A 293 17.95 -19.88 -11.28
C ILE A 293 18.86 -20.21 -12.47
N ASP A 294 19.78 -21.17 -12.32
CA ASP A 294 20.78 -21.47 -13.37
C ASP A 294 20.52 -22.75 -14.16
N ASP A 295 19.73 -23.68 -13.65
CA ASP A 295 19.40 -24.92 -14.35
C ASP A 295 17.92 -24.94 -14.78
N LEU A 296 17.69 -24.66 -16.04
CA LEU A 296 16.42 -24.89 -16.74
C LEU A 296 16.13 -26.40 -16.93
N SER A 297 16.87 -27.28 -16.30
CA SER A 297 16.53 -28.69 -16.20
C SER A 297 15.41 -28.84 -15.19
N THR A 298 14.21 -28.93 -15.67
CA THR A 298 13.02 -29.45 -15.01
C THR A 298 13.21 -30.92 -14.69
N GLU A 299 14.13 -31.26 -13.81
CA GLU A 299 13.99 -32.53 -13.07
C GLU A 299 12.83 -32.26 -12.09
N ALA A 300 11.63 -32.65 -12.55
CA ALA A 300 10.48 -32.74 -11.70
C ALA A 300 10.86 -33.65 -10.52
N PHE A 301 10.73 -33.13 -9.30
CA PHE A 301 10.78 -33.99 -8.13
C PHE A 301 9.65 -34.99 -8.28
N ASP A 302 10.00 -36.29 -8.24
CA ASP A 302 9.02 -37.38 -8.28
C ASP A 302 8.21 -37.47 -6.96
N GLU A 303 8.63 -36.74 -5.91
CA GLU A 303 7.99 -36.77 -4.60
C GLU A 303 6.66 -36.00 -4.60
N THR A 304 5.66 -36.65 -4.05
CA THR A 304 4.35 -36.04 -3.80
C THR A 304 4.42 -35.05 -2.65
N PRO A 305 3.48 -34.08 -2.56
CA PRO A 305 3.40 -33.16 -1.42
C PRO A 305 3.35 -33.88 -0.07
N GLU A 306 2.67 -35.01 0.00
CA GLU A 306 2.55 -35.82 1.20
C GLU A 306 3.88 -36.44 1.60
N GLU A 307 4.66 -36.94 0.65
CA GLU A 307 6.01 -37.52 0.89
C GLU A 307 6.97 -36.41 1.39
N LEU A 308 6.93 -35.22 0.78
CA LEU A 308 7.73 -34.08 1.25
C LEU A 308 7.36 -33.65 2.69
N VAL A 309 6.08 -33.60 3.03
CA VAL A 309 5.64 -33.27 4.39
C VAL A 309 6.07 -34.36 5.37
N ASN A 310 6.03 -35.65 4.98
CA ASN A 310 6.47 -36.74 5.83
C ASN A 310 7.99 -36.67 6.10
N SER A 311 8.79 -36.40 5.09
CA SER A 311 10.25 -36.21 5.24
C SER A 311 10.54 -34.99 6.12
N PHE A 312 9.80 -33.91 5.94
CA PHE A 312 9.90 -32.68 6.75
C PHE A 312 9.49 -32.92 8.22
N HIS A 313 8.45 -33.70 8.46
CA HIS A 313 8.06 -34.11 9.81
C HIS A 313 9.13 -35.00 10.45
N GLN A 314 9.70 -35.97 9.68
CA GLN A 314 10.68 -36.91 10.18
C GLN A 314 11.95 -36.21 10.69
N ILE A 315 12.45 -35.19 9.97
CA ILE A 315 13.64 -34.44 10.42
C ILE A 315 13.39 -33.71 11.76
N PHE A 316 12.21 -33.16 12.01
CA PHE A 316 11.86 -32.56 13.31
C PHE A 316 11.78 -33.62 14.41
N LYS A 317 11.26 -34.81 14.08
CA LYS A 317 11.18 -35.96 15.01
C LYS A 317 12.55 -36.47 15.39
N ASP A 318 13.46 -36.63 14.43
CA ASP A 318 14.83 -37.09 14.64
C ASP A 318 15.66 -36.12 15.50
N ASN A 319 15.22 -34.85 15.58
CA ASN A 319 15.80 -33.80 16.44
C ASN A 319 15.02 -33.55 17.73
N ASP A 320 14.22 -34.50 18.20
CA ASP A 320 13.38 -34.36 19.42
C ASP A 320 12.45 -33.12 19.39
N ALA A 321 12.07 -32.64 18.19
CA ALA A 321 11.26 -31.46 17.97
C ALA A 321 9.87 -31.77 17.37
N GLU A 322 9.38 -33.00 17.54
CA GLU A 322 8.09 -33.44 17.00
C GLU A 322 6.92 -32.61 17.53
N ASP A 323 6.95 -32.25 18.82
CA ASP A 323 5.91 -31.40 19.43
C ASP A 323 5.85 -30.01 18.80
N HIS A 324 7.02 -29.45 18.43
CA HIS A 324 7.09 -28.19 17.72
C HIS A 324 6.44 -28.28 16.33
N PHE A 325 6.76 -29.34 15.57
CA PHE A 325 6.13 -29.59 14.28
C PHE A 325 4.60 -29.73 14.42
N ARG A 326 4.13 -30.53 15.37
CA ARG A 326 2.70 -30.76 15.61
C ARG A 326 1.96 -29.48 15.99
N LEU A 327 2.56 -28.60 16.80
CA LEU A 327 1.98 -27.33 17.19
C LEU A 327 1.65 -26.47 15.96
N HIS A 328 2.60 -26.32 15.05
CA HIS A 328 2.43 -25.45 13.88
C HIS A 328 1.66 -26.11 12.73
N TRP A 329 1.76 -27.43 12.55
CA TRP A 329 1.09 -28.14 11.47
C TRP A 329 -0.37 -28.49 11.76
N GLN A 330 -0.72 -28.80 13.02
CA GLN A 330 -2.07 -29.21 13.41
C GLN A 330 -2.99 -28.05 13.81
N GLU A 331 -2.49 -27.01 14.45
CA GLU A 331 -3.31 -25.86 14.86
C GLU A 331 -3.99 -25.18 13.67
N TYR A 332 -3.32 -25.14 12.51
CA TYR A 332 -3.89 -24.53 11.32
C TYR A 332 -4.95 -25.39 10.60
N LYS A 333 -4.92 -26.73 10.75
CA LYS A 333 -5.93 -27.60 10.15
C LYS A 333 -7.28 -27.62 10.89
N ALA A 334 -7.29 -27.44 12.22
CA ALA A 334 -8.48 -27.57 13.04
C ALA A 334 -9.48 -26.39 12.90
N ASP A 335 -9.00 -25.23 12.50
CA ASP A 335 -9.82 -23.98 12.46
C ASP A 335 -10.24 -23.55 11.03
N ARG A 336 -9.87 -24.34 9.99
CA ARG A 336 -10.25 -24.05 8.58
C ARG A 336 -11.45 -24.84 8.05
N VAL A 337 -12.09 -25.67 8.87
CA VAL A 337 -13.32 -26.43 8.51
C VAL A 337 -14.56 -25.73 8.97
#